data_71c9591838dfea9075b8a6133bc42c15
#
_entry.id   71c9591838dfea9075b8a6133bc42c15
#
_cell.length_a   1.000
_cell.length_b   1.000
_cell.length_c   1.000
_cell.angle_alpha   90.00
_cell.angle_beta   90.00
_cell.angle_gamma   90.00
#
_symmetry.space_group_name_H-M   'P 1'
#
loop_
_entity.id
_entity.type
_entity.pdbx_description
1 polymer ?
#
loop_
_entity_poly.entity_id
_entity_poly.type
_entity_poly.pdbx_seq_one_letter_code
_entity_poly.pdbx_strand_id
1 'polypeptide(L)'
;MRTCVVVLVAASLLAVPPTASAETIATEEPVVLENGETVVQAAEFTDEAVEAVAGAPIRCRKVHGWHGLKHPLLGYFYWKYILTIRWCWEAGGSLIVKTTNPWSPTYWREVECCMQFSGWDFVGHMSLDIDGGVERSMYRVRAQGKFKQCYQFCFNTKTPFVRLTGYPGGSWGFAHGN
;
A
#
# COMPACT_ATOMS: atom_id res chain seq x y z
N MET A 1 -48.21 43.90 -29.34
CA MET A 1 -47.49 42.64 -29.28
C MET A 1 -46.29 42.80 -28.37
N ARG A 2 -46.28 42.15 -27.18
CA ARG A 2 -45.17 42.20 -26.22
C ARG A 2 -44.48 40.84 -26.27
N THR A 3 -43.23 40.82 -26.71
CA THR A 3 -42.41 39.65 -26.81
C THR A 3 -41.77 39.38 -25.45
N CYS A 4 -42.12 38.24 -24.80
CA CYS A 4 -41.42 37.76 -23.60
C CYS A 4 -40.18 36.99 -24.03
N VAL A 5 -39.02 37.48 -23.60
CA VAL A 5 -37.74 36.73 -23.71
C VAL A 5 -37.57 35.90 -22.43
N VAL A 6 -37.58 34.57 -22.57
CA VAL A 6 -37.28 33.64 -21.48
C VAL A 6 -35.77 33.39 -21.49
N VAL A 7 -35.08 33.85 -20.45
CA VAL A 7 -33.64 33.54 -20.25
C VAL A 7 -33.56 32.24 -19.45
N LEU A 8 -33.08 31.18 -20.11
CA LEU A 8 -32.73 29.90 -19.47
C LEU A 8 -31.34 30.03 -18.86
N VAL A 9 -31.28 30.06 -17.53
CA VAL A 9 -30.03 29.96 -16.77
C VAL A 9 -29.71 28.48 -16.60
N ALA A 10 -28.69 28.01 -17.33
CA ALA A 10 -28.15 26.67 -17.15
C ALA A 10 -27.25 26.66 -15.89
N ALA A 11 -27.72 26.04 -14.82
CA ALA A 11 -26.94 25.81 -13.64
C ALA A 11 -25.93 24.66 -13.92
N SER A 12 -24.65 24.98 -14.12
CA SER A 12 -23.56 24.01 -14.20
C SER A 12 -23.30 23.48 -12.78
N LEU A 13 -23.74 22.25 -12.52
CA LEU A 13 -23.33 21.47 -11.35
C LEU A 13 -21.87 21.09 -11.52
N LEU A 14 -20.97 21.81 -10.85
CA LEU A 14 -19.60 21.39 -10.67
C LEU A 14 -19.59 20.14 -9.78
N ALA A 15 -19.37 18.97 -10.38
CA ALA A 15 -19.12 17.74 -9.65
C ALA A 15 -17.80 17.89 -8.91
N VAL A 16 -17.87 18.00 -7.58
CA VAL A 16 -16.67 17.92 -6.71
C VAL A 16 -16.17 16.49 -6.80
N PRO A 17 -14.91 16.26 -7.19
CA PRO A 17 -14.36 14.89 -7.18
C PRO A 17 -14.38 14.34 -5.75
N PRO A 18 -14.73 13.05 -5.56
CA PRO A 18 -14.70 12.44 -4.25
C PRO A 18 -13.25 12.47 -3.73
N THR A 19 -13.05 13.14 -2.61
CA THR A 19 -11.80 13.08 -1.86
C THR A 19 -11.56 11.64 -1.41
N ALA A 20 -10.47 11.03 -1.88
CA ALA A 20 -10.05 9.71 -1.42
C ALA A 20 -9.77 9.79 0.08
N SER A 21 -10.54 9.05 0.87
CA SER A 21 -10.32 8.90 2.31
C SER A 21 -9.33 7.76 2.51
N ALA A 22 -8.21 8.03 3.17
CA ALA A 22 -7.32 6.97 3.64
C ALA A 22 -7.91 6.37 4.93
N GLU A 23 -8.20 5.09 4.93
CA GLU A 23 -8.70 4.37 6.08
C GLU A 23 -7.60 3.43 6.60
N THR A 24 -7.21 3.61 7.86
CA THR A 24 -6.21 2.74 8.51
C THR A 24 -6.91 1.53 9.08
N ILE A 25 -6.61 0.35 8.55
CA ILE A 25 -7.15 -0.91 9.05
C ILE A 25 -6.01 -1.90 9.26
N ALA A 26 -5.95 -2.43 10.46
CA ALA A 26 -5.00 -3.41 10.99
C ALA A 26 -3.65 -2.85 11.44
N THR A 27 -3.65 -2.27 12.63
CA THR A 27 -2.47 -2.31 13.49
C THR A 27 -2.56 -3.56 14.35
N GLU A 28 -1.68 -4.53 14.14
CA GLU A 28 -1.48 -5.58 15.13
C GLU A 28 -0.76 -4.98 16.34
N GLU A 29 -1.01 -5.53 17.53
CA GLU A 29 -0.33 -5.05 18.75
C GLU A 29 1.20 -5.13 18.58
N PRO A 30 1.93 -4.09 19.01
CA PRO A 30 3.38 -4.07 18.90
C PRO A 30 4.00 -5.23 19.71
N VAL A 31 4.87 -6.00 19.10
CA VAL A 31 5.62 -7.08 19.75
C VAL A 31 6.89 -6.49 20.34
N VAL A 32 7.00 -6.51 21.68
CA VAL A 32 8.22 -6.09 22.38
C VAL A 32 9.18 -7.27 22.44
N LEU A 33 10.40 -7.09 21.95
CA LEU A 33 11.47 -8.07 21.99
C LEU A 33 12.18 -8.05 23.35
N GLU A 34 12.95 -9.10 23.67
CA GLU A 34 13.69 -9.23 24.95
C GLU A 34 14.66 -8.07 25.22
N ASN A 35 15.19 -7.44 24.19
CA ASN A 35 16.05 -6.25 24.28
C ASN A 35 15.28 -4.92 24.37
N GLY A 36 13.96 -4.96 24.50
CA GLY A 36 13.09 -3.79 24.56
C GLY A 36 12.76 -3.15 23.22
N GLU A 37 13.36 -3.57 22.12
CA GLU A 37 12.98 -3.10 20.78
C GLU A 37 11.56 -3.56 20.44
N THR A 38 10.82 -2.74 19.72
CA THR A 38 9.43 -3.01 19.37
C THR A 38 9.29 -3.24 17.87
N VAL A 39 8.76 -4.39 17.50
CA VAL A 39 8.34 -4.65 16.11
C VAL A 39 6.94 -4.07 15.92
N VAL A 40 6.80 -3.22 14.92
CA VAL A 40 5.52 -2.59 14.56
C VAL A 40 5.21 -2.91 13.10
N GLN A 41 3.97 -3.25 12.87
CA GLN A 41 3.43 -3.51 11.54
C GLN A 41 2.09 -2.80 11.38
N ALA A 42 1.82 -2.34 10.17
CA ALA A 42 0.52 -1.80 9.83
C ALA A 42 0.28 -1.88 8.32
N ALA A 43 -0.97 -1.77 7.93
CA ALA A 43 -1.37 -1.61 6.55
C ALA A 43 -2.49 -0.58 6.43
N GLU A 44 -2.40 0.26 5.41
CA GLU A 44 -3.36 1.31 5.09
C GLU A 44 -3.81 1.15 3.65
N PHE A 45 -5.02 1.59 3.33
CA PHE A 45 -5.49 1.56 1.96
C PHE A 45 -6.12 2.88 1.51
N THR A 46 -6.14 3.08 0.20
CA THR A 46 -6.81 4.20 -0.46
C THR A 46 -7.60 3.68 -1.65
N ASP A 47 -8.86 4.06 -1.75
CA ASP A 47 -9.70 3.74 -2.90
C ASP A 47 -9.64 4.85 -3.95
N GLU A 48 -9.52 4.43 -5.20
CA GLU A 48 -9.50 5.32 -6.36
C GLU A 48 -10.64 4.92 -7.30
N ALA A 49 -11.49 5.89 -7.67
CA ALA A 49 -12.44 5.71 -8.75
C ALA A 49 -11.74 6.01 -10.08
N VAL A 50 -11.79 5.09 -11.02
CA VAL A 50 -11.30 5.30 -12.40
C VAL A 50 -12.50 5.39 -13.32
N GLU A 51 -12.49 6.36 -14.24
CA GLU A 51 -13.57 6.53 -15.21
C GLU A 51 -13.77 5.25 -16.06
N ALA A 52 -15.04 4.90 -16.23
CA ALA A 52 -15.42 3.75 -17.04
C ALA A 52 -15.10 4.00 -18.53
N VAL A 53 -14.30 3.17 -19.13
CA VAL A 53 -14.20 3.08 -20.59
C VAL A 53 -15.28 2.11 -21.06
N ALA A 54 -16.42 2.62 -21.53
CA ALA A 54 -17.52 1.86 -22.15
C ALA A 54 -17.80 0.48 -21.48
N GLY A 55 -18.35 0.48 -20.26
CA GLY A 55 -18.63 -0.77 -19.54
C GLY A 55 -18.96 -0.56 -18.07
N ALA A 56 -18.81 -1.61 -17.27
CA ALA A 56 -18.94 -1.52 -15.82
C ALA A 56 -17.85 -0.61 -15.24
N PRO A 57 -18.17 0.21 -14.22
CA PRO A 57 -17.19 1.13 -13.63
C PRO A 57 -16.01 0.34 -13.04
N ILE A 58 -14.80 0.75 -13.41
CA ILE A 58 -13.57 0.19 -12.86
C ILE A 58 -13.28 0.86 -11.53
N ARG A 59 -13.01 0.06 -10.52
CA ARG A 59 -12.56 0.51 -9.20
C ARG A 59 -11.16 0.02 -8.96
N CYS A 60 -10.34 0.86 -8.33
CA CYS A 60 -8.98 0.52 -7.96
C CYS A 60 -8.78 0.70 -6.45
N ARG A 61 -7.89 -0.10 -5.88
CA ARG A 61 -7.44 0.04 -4.50
C ARG A 61 -5.92 0.00 -4.46
N LYS A 62 -5.36 0.89 -3.67
CA LYS A 62 -3.94 0.92 -3.32
C LYS A 62 -3.80 0.56 -1.85
N VAL A 63 -2.99 -0.44 -1.53
CA VAL A 63 -2.69 -0.84 -0.15
C VAL A 63 -1.20 -0.68 0.10
N HIS A 64 -0.90 -0.09 1.24
CA HIS A 64 0.43 0.23 1.72
C HIS A 64 0.65 -0.49 3.05
N GLY A 65 1.54 -1.48 3.08
CA GLY A 65 1.85 -2.25 4.27
C GLY A 65 3.32 -2.21 4.61
N TRP A 66 3.65 -2.22 5.89
CA TRP A 66 5.04 -2.22 6.35
C TRP A 66 5.28 -3.11 7.55
N HIS A 67 6.55 -3.48 7.70
CA HIS A 67 7.12 -4.12 8.88
C HIS A 67 8.35 -3.33 9.29
N GLY A 68 8.43 -2.93 10.55
CA GLY A 68 9.48 -2.05 11.05
C GLY A 68 9.94 -2.35 12.46
N LEU A 69 11.14 -1.90 12.78
CA LEU A 69 11.76 -2.00 14.10
C LEU A 69 11.83 -0.61 14.74
N LYS A 70 11.31 -0.49 15.94
CA LYS A 70 11.18 0.78 16.67
C LYS A 70 12.08 0.82 17.89
N HIS A 71 12.66 2.01 18.16
CA HIS A 71 13.43 2.25 19.36
C HIS A 71 12.54 2.15 20.60
N PRO A 72 12.96 1.41 21.66
CA PRO A 72 12.11 1.12 22.82
C PRO A 72 11.68 2.36 23.61
N LEU A 73 12.54 3.38 23.72
CA LEU A 73 12.29 4.55 24.54
C LEU A 73 11.89 5.81 23.75
N LEU A 74 12.47 6.00 22.56
CA LEU A 74 12.36 7.25 21.82
C LEU A 74 11.26 7.23 20.75
N GLY A 75 10.68 6.06 20.50
CA GLY A 75 9.51 5.91 19.65
C GLY A 75 9.73 6.08 18.14
N TYR A 76 10.94 6.42 17.68
CA TYR A 76 11.25 6.45 16.26
C TYR A 76 11.56 5.06 15.69
N PHE A 77 11.43 4.90 14.38
CA PHE A 77 11.82 3.67 13.70
C PHE A 77 13.32 3.65 13.41
N TYR A 78 13.96 2.54 13.71
CA TYR A 78 15.29 2.24 13.19
C TYR A 78 15.25 2.00 11.69
N TRP A 79 14.23 1.26 11.24
CA TRP A 79 13.96 1.00 9.84
C TRP A 79 12.51 0.55 9.66
N LYS A 80 11.98 0.75 8.45
CA LYS A 80 10.76 0.14 7.94
C LYS A 80 11.03 -0.46 6.57
N TYR A 81 10.49 -1.62 6.33
CA TYR A 81 10.41 -2.23 5.01
C TYR A 81 8.97 -2.18 4.54
N ILE A 82 8.76 -1.53 3.41
CA ILE A 82 7.45 -1.09 2.95
C ILE A 82 7.17 -1.74 1.60
N LEU A 83 5.96 -2.26 1.46
CA LEU A 83 5.42 -2.76 0.20
C LEU A 83 4.09 -2.06 -0.07
N THR A 84 3.92 -1.58 -1.28
CA THR A 84 2.67 -1.03 -1.78
C THR A 84 2.23 -1.83 -2.99
N ILE A 85 0.96 -2.22 -3.04
CA ILE A 85 0.33 -2.80 -4.23
C ILE A 85 -0.87 -1.97 -4.66
N ARG A 86 -1.15 -1.98 -5.96
CA ARG A 86 -2.35 -1.40 -6.55
C ARG A 86 -2.95 -2.38 -7.54
N TRP A 87 -4.26 -2.58 -7.46
CA TRP A 87 -5.01 -3.42 -8.39
C TRP A 87 -6.38 -2.80 -8.68
N CYS A 88 -6.95 -3.20 -9.80
CA CYS A 88 -8.26 -2.71 -10.24
C CYS A 88 -9.16 -3.88 -10.61
N TRP A 89 -10.47 -3.68 -10.52
CA TRP A 89 -11.51 -4.64 -10.89
C TRP A 89 -12.73 -3.92 -11.44
N GLU A 90 -13.55 -4.61 -12.24
CA GLU A 90 -14.85 -4.11 -12.64
C GLU A 90 -15.85 -4.27 -11.48
N ALA A 91 -16.75 -3.30 -11.28
CA ALA A 91 -17.79 -3.39 -10.28
C ALA A 91 -18.66 -4.64 -10.54
N GLY A 92 -18.71 -5.56 -9.56
CA GLY A 92 -19.38 -6.86 -9.71
C GLY A 92 -18.56 -7.92 -10.45
N GLY A 93 -17.37 -7.58 -10.96
CA GLY A 93 -16.45 -8.52 -11.60
C GLY A 93 -15.70 -9.39 -10.59
N SER A 94 -15.27 -10.58 -11.02
CA SER A 94 -14.54 -11.56 -10.23
C SER A 94 -13.04 -11.63 -10.54
N LEU A 95 -12.57 -10.79 -11.48
CA LEU A 95 -11.19 -10.79 -11.95
C LEU A 95 -10.55 -9.41 -11.83
N ILE A 96 -9.23 -9.43 -11.70
CA ILE A 96 -8.41 -8.22 -11.74
C ILE A 96 -8.26 -7.77 -13.19
N VAL A 97 -8.46 -6.48 -13.44
CA VAL A 97 -8.39 -5.90 -14.77
C VAL A 97 -7.12 -5.08 -14.94
N LYS A 98 -6.67 -4.97 -16.19
CA LYS A 98 -5.56 -4.11 -16.56
C LYS A 98 -6.06 -2.69 -16.77
N THR A 99 -5.35 -1.71 -16.18
CA THR A 99 -5.54 -0.29 -16.46
C THR A 99 -4.26 0.31 -17.02
N THR A 100 -4.38 1.39 -17.78
CA THR A 100 -3.23 2.04 -18.42
C THR A 100 -2.75 3.28 -17.67
N ASN A 101 -3.60 3.89 -16.86
CA ASN A 101 -3.25 5.12 -16.12
C ASN A 101 -4.00 5.20 -14.77
N PRO A 102 -3.28 5.08 -13.64
CA PRO A 102 -1.95 4.49 -13.51
C PRO A 102 -1.97 2.97 -13.73
N TRP A 103 -0.84 2.38 -14.06
CA TRP A 103 -0.72 0.94 -14.33
C TRP A 103 -1.30 0.07 -13.19
N SER A 104 -2.07 -0.96 -13.55
CA SER A 104 -2.59 -1.95 -12.63
C SER A 104 -2.62 -3.33 -13.31
N PRO A 105 -2.32 -4.42 -12.62
CA PRO A 105 -1.77 -4.46 -11.25
C PRO A 105 -0.32 -3.98 -11.20
N THR A 106 0.08 -3.36 -10.09
CA THR A 106 1.46 -2.89 -9.89
C THR A 106 1.88 -2.91 -8.42
N TYR A 107 3.17 -2.78 -8.17
CA TYR A 107 3.75 -2.74 -6.83
C TYR A 107 4.93 -1.77 -6.74
N TRP A 108 5.22 -1.31 -5.52
CA TRP A 108 6.42 -0.54 -5.16
C TRP A 108 7.02 -1.09 -3.87
N ARG A 109 8.33 -1.05 -3.78
CA ARG A 109 9.10 -1.37 -2.57
C ARG A 109 9.86 -0.15 -2.12
N GLU A 110 9.69 0.21 -0.87
CA GLU A 110 10.32 1.36 -0.27
C GLU A 110 10.99 0.95 1.04
N VAL A 111 11.98 1.71 1.45
CA VAL A 111 12.70 1.54 2.70
C VAL A 111 12.84 2.88 3.38
N GLU A 112 12.28 3.01 4.54
CA GLU A 112 12.63 4.08 5.46
C GLU A 112 13.72 3.54 6.39
N CYS A 113 14.92 4.01 6.26
CA CYS A 113 16.10 3.63 7.02
C CYS A 113 17.05 4.82 7.06
N CYS A 114 17.94 4.82 7.81
CA CYS A 114 18.37 4.25 9.06
C CYS A 114 18.84 5.47 9.82
N MET A 115 18.32 5.72 11.01
CA MET A 115 18.73 6.93 11.72
C MET A 115 20.24 6.93 11.93
N GLN A 116 20.83 8.09 11.70
CA GLN A 116 22.25 8.35 11.97
C GLN A 116 22.57 7.89 13.41
N PHE A 117 23.61 7.08 13.57
CA PHE A 117 24.04 6.47 14.83
C PHE A 117 23.19 5.29 15.35
N SER A 118 22.20 4.80 14.61
CA SER A 118 21.47 3.58 15.01
C SER A 118 22.27 2.30 14.79
N GLY A 119 23.32 2.37 13.99
CA GLY A 119 24.11 1.22 13.54
C GLY A 119 23.39 0.31 12.55
N TRP A 120 22.14 0.58 12.22
CA TRP A 120 21.39 -0.19 11.23
C TRP A 120 21.67 0.32 9.82
N ASP A 121 21.82 -0.62 8.89
CA ASP A 121 22.04 -0.38 7.46
C ASP A 121 21.11 -1.26 6.63
N PHE A 122 20.54 -0.71 5.57
CA PHE A 122 19.82 -1.49 4.57
C PHE A 122 20.82 -2.13 3.59
N VAL A 123 20.86 -3.45 3.57
CA VAL A 123 21.79 -4.20 2.72
C VAL A 123 21.24 -4.39 1.30
N GLY A 124 19.92 -4.50 1.17
CA GLY A 124 19.28 -4.66 -0.13
C GLY A 124 17.99 -5.46 -0.08
N HIS A 125 17.29 -5.47 -1.21
CA HIS A 125 16.13 -6.33 -1.43
C HIS A 125 16.62 -7.77 -1.67
N MET A 126 15.98 -8.76 -1.03
CA MET A 126 16.36 -10.16 -1.12
C MET A 126 15.52 -10.94 -2.13
N SER A 127 14.20 -10.93 -1.94
CA SER A 127 13.28 -11.67 -2.79
C SER A 127 12.07 -10.82 -3.16
N LEU A 128 11.45 -11.21 -4.26
CA LEU A 128 10.18 -10.68 -4.74
C LEU A 128 9.42 -11.83 -5.39
N ASP A 129 8.28 -12.18 -4.80
CA ASP A 129 7.38 -13.19 -5.34
C ASP A 129 6.07 -12.51 -5.74
N ILE A 130 5.64 -12.74 -6.97
CA ILE A 130 4.39 -12.19 -7.54
C ILE A 130 3.54 -13.37 -8.00
N ASP A 131 2.29 -13.40 -7.54
CA ASP A 131 1.34 -14.42 -7.90
C ASP A 131 -0.01 -13.78 -8.27
N GLY A 132 -0.65 -14.29 -9.32
CA GLY A 132 -1.88 -13.74 -9.86
C GLY A 132 -1.66 -12.51 -10.75
N GLY A 133 -2.62 -11.61 -10.79
CA GLY A 133 -2.59 -10.37 -11.59
C GLY A 133 -3.76 -10.27 -12.58
N VAL A 134 -3.53 -9.72 -13.77
CA VAL A 134 -4.57 -9.52 -14.80
C VAL A 134 -5.27 -10.84 -15.14
N GLU A 135 -6.60 -10.80 -15.26
CA GLU A 135 -7.45 -11.97 -15.53
C GLU A 135 -7.37 -13.08 -14.45
N ARG A 136 -6.95 -12.72 -13.25
CA ARG A 136 -6.92 -13.61 -12.09
C ARG A 136 -7.82 -13.10 -10.98
N SER A 137 -8.22 -14.02 -10.11
CA SER A 137 -9.05 -13.71 -8.93
C SER A 137 -8.27 -13.12 -7.76
N MET A 138 -6.98 -12.91 -7.92
CA MET A 138 -6.13 -12.24 -6.92
C MET A 138 -4.87 -11.64 -7.56
N TYR A 139 -4.28 -10.70 -6.83
CA TYR A 139 -2.93 -10.18 -7.07
C TYR A 139 -2.17 -10.17 -5.75
N ARG A 140 -1.15 -10.99 -5.64
CA ARG A 140 -0.32 -11.13 -4.44
C ARG A 140 1.11 -10.75 -4.75
N VAL A 141 1.68 -9.95 -3.87
CA VAL A 141 3.10 -9.61 -3.89
C VAL A 141 3.68 -9.88 -2.51
N ARG A 142 4.79 -10.59 -2.47
CA ARG A 142 5.64 -10.75 -1.28
C ARG A 142 7.02 -10.21 -1.58
N ALA A 143 7.48 -9.29 -0.75
CA ALA A 143 8.81 -8.70 -0.88
C ALA A 143 9.58 -8.89 0.44
N GLN A 144 10.88 -9.10 0.35
CA GLN A 144 11.77 -9.28 1.50
C GLN A 144 13.00 -8.39 1.37
N GLY A 145 13.38 -7.76 2.47
CA GLY A 145 14.58 -6.95 2.60
C GLY A 145 15.58 -7.56 3.57
N LYS A 146 16.77 -6.97 3.61
CA LYS A 146 17.82 -7.33 4.57
C LYS A 146 18.39 -6.08 5.21
N PHE A 147 18.45 -6.12 6.54
CA PHE A 147 19.08 -5.10 7.37
C PHE A 147 20.17 -5.73 8.22
N LYS A 148 21.24 -4.98 8.47
CA LYS A 148 22.30 -5.37 9.39
C LYS A 148 22.54 -4.26 10.39
N GLN A 149 22.85 -4.65 11.63
CA GLN A 149 23.28 -3.74 12.67
C GLN A 149 24.78 -3.87 12.86
N CYS A 150 25.51 -2.80 12.58
CA CYS A 150 26.96 -2.77 12.60
C CYS A 150 27.44 -1.51 13.32
N TYR A 151 28.45 -1.65 14.20
CA TYR A 151 29.24 -0.52 14.73
C TYR A 151 30.70 -0.67 14.26
N GLN A 152 31.49 -1.47 14.94
CA GLN A 152 32.82 -1.85 14.47
C GLN A 152 32.78 -3.17 13.69
N PHE A 153 31.84 -4.04 14.03
CA PHE A 153 31.50 -5.27 13.31
C PHE A 153 30.00 -5.48 13.34
N CYS A 154 29.51 -6.31 12.42
CA CYS A 154 28.08 -6.57 12.31
C CYS A 154 27.69 -7.75 13.23
N PHE A 155 26.72 -7.54 14.09
CA PHE A 155 26.31 -8.51 15.11
C PHE A 155 24.82 -8.89 15.04
N ASN A 156 24.01 -8.17 14.29
CA ASN A 156 22.59 -8.46 14.13
C ASN A 156 22.17 -8.38 12.66
N THR A 157 21.28 -9.27 12.27
CA THR A 157 20.71 -9.28 10.92
C THR A 157 19.23 -9.55 11.02
N LYS A 158 18.43 -8.73 10.31
CA LYS A 158 16.98 -8.90 10.14
C LYS A 158 16.65 -9.04 8.65
N THR A 159 15.72 -9.93 8.34
CA THR A 159 15.26 -10.18 6.98
C THR A 159 13.74 -10.04 6.87
N PRO A 160 13.19 -8.86 7.18
CA PRO A 160 11.75 -8.65 7.18
C PRO A 160 11.14 -8.94 5.81
N PHE A 161 9.95 -9.52 5.81
CA PHE A 161 9.11 -9.60 4.64
C PHE A 161 7.76 -8.93 4.87
N VAL A 162 7.20 -8.41 3.78
CA VAL A 162 5.83 -7.93 3.69
C VAL A 162 5.15 -8.65 2.53
N ARG A 163 3.94 -9.13 2.76
CA ARG A 163 3.08 -9.74 1.74
C ARG A 163 1.73 -9.04 1.74
N LEU A 164 1.34 -8.56 0.59
CA LEU A 164 0.02 -7.99 0.34
C LEU A 164 -0.70 -8.82 -0.72
N THR A 165 -2.01 -9.00 -0.54
CA THR A 165 -2.86 -9.71 -1.49
C THR A 165 -4.09 -8.85 -1.74
N GLY A 166 -4.37 -8.52 -2.98
CA GLY A 166 -5.58 -7.82 -3.42
C GLY A 166 -6.53 -8.77 -4.14
N TYR A 167 -7.84 -8.61 -3.92
CA TYR A 167 -8.90 -9.38 -4.54
C TYR A 167 -9.86 -8.47 -5.31
N PRO A 168 -10.53 -8.97 -6.35
CA PRO A 168 -11.69 -8.29 -6.93
C PRO A 168 -12.73 -7.99 -5.85
N GLY A 169 -13.42 -6.84 -5.97
CA GLY A 169 -14.32 -6.37 -4.90
C GLY A 169 -13.61 -5.54 -3.82
N GLY A 170 -12.28 -5.43 -3.88
CA GLY A 170 -11.49 -4.54 -3.02
C GLY A 170 -11.05 -5.16 -1.69
N SER A 171 -11.43 -6.38 -1.37
CA SER A 171 -10.87 -7.05 -0.18
C SER A 171 -9.37 -7.28 -0.34
N TRP A 172 -8.66 -7.33 0.76
CA TRP A 172 -7.21 -7.50 0.76
C TRP A 172 -6.73 -8.28 1.98
N GLY A 173 -5.51 -8.79 1.90
CA GLY A 173 -4.84 -9.49 2.98
C GLY A 173 -3.42 -8.97 3.19
N PHE A 174 -2.99 -8.97 4.44
CA PHE A 174 -1.68 -8.56 4.89
C PHE A 174 -0.99 -9.68 5.65
N ALA A 175 0.30 -9.89 5.41
CA ALA A 175 1.14 -10.74 6.24
C ALA A 175 2.58 -10.21 6.23
N HIS A 176 3.28 -10.42 7.31
CA HIS A 176 4.62 -9.92 7.55
C HIS A 176 5.41 -10.89 8.42
N GLY A 177 6.71 -10.65 8.58
CA GLY A 177 7.59 -11.41 9.48
C GLY A 177 9.07 -11.11 9.24
N ASN A 178 9.89 -11.79 9.99
CA ASN A 178 11.36 -11.79 9.88
C ASN A 178 11.87 -13.12 9.35
#